data_721fef945368c22292d63ca8c6292e9e
#
_entry.id   721fef945368c22292d63ca8c6292e9e
#
_cell.length_a   1.000
_cell.length_b   1.000
_cell.length_c   1.000
_cell.angle_alpha   90.00
_cell.angle_beta   90.00
_cell.angle_gamma   90.00
#
_symmetry.space_group_name_H-M   'P 1'
#
loop_
_entity.id
_entity.type
_entity.pdbx_description
1 polymer ?
#
loop_
_entity_poly.entity_id
_entity_poly.type
_entity_poly.pdbx_seq_one_letter_code
_entity_poly.pdbx_strand_id
1 'polypeptide(L)'
;MIEKMKFLSITGPKADIDRMTETYLSKYEIHLENALSELTEVANLSPFLEINPYREALTSINSFYEQLEDPESITPKKMDTETAVSVVRRLQKESGHLADVRQKLKAEHAEMLDSLKIIRPFQNLNYDISEILNFSYIHYRFGRIEKQYFQKFEKYIYDTLDTLFIKCSDNEQYIYGVYFVPKHQAHKVHAVYSSMHFEQIFVPDCYTGTAREAFSKLEQRHKEIHAGLDANQKAADSFRSEEHTS
;
A
#
# COMPACT_ATOMS: atom_id res chain seq x y z
N MET A 1 13.70 28.09 37.37
CA MET A 1 12.79 28.97 38.12
C MET A 1 11.98 28.04 39.01
N ILE A 2 11.96 28.27 40.35
CA ILE A 2 11.23 27.39 41.28
C ILE A 2 9.93 28.12 41.62
N GLU A 3 8.80 27.62 41.14
CA GLU A 3 7.49 28.18 41.52
C GLU A 3 6.98 27.54 42.81
N LYS A 4 6.38 28.37 43.66
CA LYS A 4 5.76 27.90 44.90
C LYS A 4 4.41 27.27 44.61
N MET A 5 4.32 25.97 44.73
CA MET A 5 3.07 25.24 44.66
C MET A 5 2.35 25.21 46.01
N LYS A 6 1.03 25.22 45.98
CA LYS A 6 0.17 25.03 47.15
C LYS A 6 -0.60 23.74 47.00
N PHE A 7 -0.60 22.95 48.06
CA PHE A 7 -1.41 21.74 48.11
C PHE A 7 -2.88 22.11 48.41
N LEU A 8 -3.80 21.58 47.63
CA LEU A 8 -5.24 21.76 47.79
C LEU A 8 -5.90 20.38 47.85
N SER A 9 -6.65 20.14 48.94
CA SER A 9 -7.50 18.96 49.05
C SER A 9 -8.96 19.35 48.82
N ILE A 10 -9.62 18.79 47.84
CA ILE A 10 -11.00 19.08 47.49
C ILE A 10 -11.81 17.83 47.69
N THR A 11 -12.81 17.87 48.54
CA THR A 11 -13.75 16.79 48.86
C THR A 11 -15.17 17.22 48.54
N GLY A 12 -15.94 16.33 47.89
CA GLY A 12 -17.33 16.63 47.55
C GLY A 12 -18.09 15.39 47.04
N PRO A 13 -19.38 15.54 46.75
CA PRO A 13 -20.20 14.47 46.17
C PRO A 13 -19.65 14.04 44.80
N LYS A 14 -19.68 12.73 44.55
CA LYS A 14 -19.25 12.14 43.26
C LYS A 14 -19.96 12.79 42.06
N ALA A 15 -21.23 13.10 42.18
CA ALA A 15 -22.04 13.72 41.12
C ALA A 15 -21.56 15.14 40.70
N ASP A 16 -20.77 15.78 41.53
CA ASP A 16 -20.27 17.14 41.26
C ASP A 16 -18.87 17.16 40.61
N ILE A 17 -18.21 16.02 40.44
CA ILE A 17 -16.82 15.94 39.94
C ILE A 17 -16.70 16.61 38.57
N ASP A 18 -17.54 16.27 37.62
CA ASP A 18 -17.48 16.80 36.23
C ASP A 18 -17.73 18.31 36.24
N ARG A 19 -18.75 18.77 36.98
CA ARG A 19 -19.04 20.20 37.13
C ARG A 19 -17.90 20.96 37.77
N MET A 20 -17.28 20.41 38.79
CA MET A 20 -16.13 21.04 39.48
C MET A 20 -14.90 21.11 38.58
N THR A 21 -14.62 20.02 37.84
CA THR A 21 -13.50 19.96 36.91
C THR A 21 -13.69 20.97 35.78
N GLU A 22 -14.86 21.00 35.16
CA GLU A 22 -15.13 21.86 34.01
C GLU A 22 -15.24 23.34 34.38
N THR A 23 -15.89 23.65 35.49
CA THR A 23 -16.18 25.04 35.88
C THR A 23 -15.00 25.73 36.57
N TYR A 24 -14.24 25.01 37.38
CA TYR A 24 -13.22 25.56 38.25
C TYR A 24 -11.81 25.09 37.95
N LEU A 25 -11.57 23.77 37.84
CA LEU A 25 -10.23 23.22 37.72
C LEU A 25 -9.62 23.44 36.34
N SER A 26 -10.42 23.37 35.27
CA SER A 26 -9.95 23.57 33.88
C SER A 26 -9.39 24.97 33.59
N LYS A 27 -9.58 25.94 34.51
CA LYS A 27 -9.10 27.33 34.35
C LYS A 27 -7.69 27.56 34.85
N TYR A 28 -7.12 26.58 35.53
CA TYR A 28 -5.83 26.72 36.23
C TYR A 28 -4.92 25.55 35.84
N GLU A 29 -3.63 25.81 35.79
CA GLU A 29 -2.63 24.75 35.69
C GLU A 29 -2.54 24.02 37.03
N ILE A 30 -3.02 22.78 37.09
CA ILE A 30 -3.11 21.99 38.31
C ILE A 30 -2.38 20.68 38.10
N HIS A 31 -1.50 20.33 39.02
CA HIS A 31 -0.91 19.00 39.10
C HIS A 31 -1.79 18.13 39.99
N LEU A 32 -2.36 17.06 39.42
CA LEU A 32 -3.22 16.11 40.14
C LEU A 32 -2.38 14.95 40.67
N GLU A 33 -2.44 14.73 41.98
CA GLU A 33 -1.81 13.59 42.63
C GLU A 33 -2.85 12.50 42.95
N ASN A 34 -2.39 11.24 42.95
CA ASN A 34 -3.27 10.13 43.29
C ASN A 34 -3.52 10.08 44.78
N ALA A 35 -4.74 10.38 45.23
CA ALA A 35 -5.12 10.41 46.65
C ALA A 35 -4.90 9.07 47.38
N LEU A 36 -4.83 7.94 46.68
CA LEU A 36 -4.56 6.63 47.30
C LEU A 36 -3.16 6.51 47.87
N SER A 37 -2.19 7.28 47.36
CA SER A 37 -0.83 7.32 47.92
C SER A 37 -0.73 8.07 49.23
N GLU A 38 -1.64 9.02 49.43
CA GLU A 38 -1.68 9.90 50.61
C GLU A 38 -2.63 9.41 51.73
N LEU A 39 -3.64 8.60 51.35
CA LEU A 39 -4.75 8.20 52.23
C LEU A 39 -4.62 6.73 52.69
N THR A 40 -3.42 6.29 53.07
CA THR A 40 -3.13 4.90 53.48
C THR A 40 -3.85 4.45 54.77
N GLU A 41 -4.45 5.35 55.56
CA GLU A 41 -5.09 5.04 56.86
C GLU A 41 -6.62 5.12 56.86
N VAL A 42 -7.28 5.43 55.73
CA VAL A 42 -8.74 5.63 55.70
C VAL A 42 -9.40 4.32 55.23
N ALA A 43 -9.86 3.51 56.18
CA ALA A 43 -10.72 2.35 55.93
C ALA A 43 -12.06 2.82 55.34
N ASN A 44 -12.42 2.36 54.15
CA ASN A 44 -13.62 2.60 53.33
C ASN A 44 -13.51 3.59 52.16
N LEU A 45 -12.34 3.98 51.71
CA LEU A 45 -12.19 4.64 50.43
C LEU A 45 -11.97 3.57 49.34
N SER A 46 -12.91 3.46 48.41
CA SER A 46 -12.69 2.73 47.17
C SER A 46 -12.26 3.71 46.09
N PRO A 47 -11.29 3.36 45.27
CA PRO A 47 -10.91 4.18 44.12
C PRO A 47 -12.11 4.39 43.22
N PHE A 48 -12.24 5.61 42.69
CA PHE A 48 -13.22 5.93 41.66
C PHE A 48 -12.80 5.26 40.35
N LEU A 49 -13.18 4.00 40.16
CA LEU A 49 -12.91 3.20 38.98
C LEU A 49 -14.08 3.30 38.00
N GLU A 50 -14.41 4.47 37.52
CA GLU A 50 -15.22 4.60 36.34
C GLU A 50 -14.33 4.55 35.09
N ILE A 51 -14.75 3.73 34.12
CA ILE A 51 -14.11 3.70 32.81
C ILE A 51 -14.35 5.09 32.21
N ASN A 52 -13.27 5.83 31.98
CA ASN A 52 -13.36 7.11 31.31
C ASN A 52 -13.90 6.87 29.87
N PRO A 53 -15.12 7.31 29.55
CA PRO A 53 -15.73 7.05 28.24
C PRO A 53 -14.99 7.77 27.10
N TYR A 54 -14.16 8.75 27.42
CA TYR A 54 -13.39 9.54 26.46
C TYR A 54 -11.96 9.01 26.26
N ARG A 55 -11.55 7.96 26.97
CA ARG A 55 -10.17 7.44 26.90
C ARG A 55 -9.77 7.03 25.50
N GLU A 56 -10.66 6.32 24.81
CA GLU A 56 -10.42 5.90 23.43
C GLU A 56 -10.35 7.10 22.48
N ALA A 57 -11.25 8.07 22.67
CA ALA A 57 -11.26 9.30 21.89
C ALA A 57 -9.97 10.10 22.08
N LEU A 58 -9.50 10.26 23.32
CA LEU A 58 -8.24 10.94 23.64
C LEU A 58 -7.03 10.23 23.03
N THR A 59 -6.97 8.90 23.13
CA THR A 59 -5.88 8.13 22.50
C THR A 59 -5.88 8.34 20.99
N SER A 60 -7.05 8.35 20.39
CA SER A 60 -7.25 8.56 18.96
C SER A 60 -6.87 9.98 18.52
N ILE A 61 -7.27 11.00 19.30
CA ILE A 61 -6.90 12.40 19.04
C ILE A 61 -5.37 12.57 19.13
N ASN A 62 -4.76 12.03 20.18
CA ASN A 62 -3.32 12.16 20.36
C ASN A 62 -2.53 11.49 19.24
N SER A 63 -2.94 10.27 18.81
CA SER A 63 -2.30 9.59 17.68
C SER A 63 -2.47 10.34 16.36
N PHE A 64 -3.58 11.04 16.19
CA PHE A 64 -3.85 11.86 15.02
C PHE A 64 -3.03 13.16 15.06
N TYR A 65 -2.96 13.81 16.24
CA TYR A 65 -2.18 15.02 16.47
C TYR A 65 -0.68 14.81 16.20
N GLU A 66 -0.14 13.65 16.58
CA GLU A 66 1.27 13.29 16.30
C GLU A 66 1.56 13.13 14.79
N GLN A 67 0.52 12.93 13.95
CA GLN A 67 0.65 12.80 12.50
C GLN A 67 0.56 14.14 11.76
N LEU A 68 0.22 15.23 12.45
CA LEU A 68 0.15 16.58 11.87
C LEU A 68 1.56 17.17 11.76
N GLU A 69 1.86 17.75 10.60
CA GLU A 69 3.20 18.31 10.32
C GLU A 69 3.50 19.60 11.07
N ASP A 70 2.46 20.36 11.48
CA ASP A 70 2.62 21.63 12.21
C ASP A 70 1.43 21.89 13.17
N PRO A 71 1.38 21.18 14.30
CA PRO A 71 0.26 21.30 15.24
C PRO A 71 0.22 22.63 16.00
N GLU A 72 1.31 23.41 16.05
CA GLU A 72 1.37 24.67 16.79
C GLU A 72 0.69 25.84 16.08
N SER A 73 0.39 25.70 14.77
CA SER A 73 -0.27 26.76 13.98
C SER A 73 -1.79 26.79 14.13
N ILE A 74 -2.39 25.83 14.84
CA ILE A 74 -3.83 25.66 14.95
C ILE A 74 -4.40 26.51 16.11
N THR A 75 -5.35 27.37 15.80
CA THR A 75 -6.10 28.13 16.82
C THR A 75 -7.18 27.24 17.42
N PRO A 76 -7.12 26.91 18.74
CA PRO A 76 -8.10 26.01 19.35
C PRO A 76 -9.49 26.63 19.35
N LYS A 77 -10.47 25.93 18.80
CA LYS A 77 -11.87 26.31 18.79
C LYS A 77 -12.58 25.59 19.92
N LYS A 78 -13.30 26.34 20.76
CA LYS A 78 -14.12 25.72 21.82
C LYS A 78 -15.30 24.99 21.20
N MET A 79 -15.38 23.70 21.42
CA MET A 79 -16.55 22.89 21.09
C MET A 79 -16.91 21.97 22.27
N ASP A 80 -18.13 21.46 22.30
CA ASP A 80 -18.55 20.50 23.29
C ASP A 80 -17.92 19.13 23.04
N THR A 81 -17.82 18.33 24.09
CA THR A 81 -17.10 17.04 24.06
C THR A 81 -17.76 16.04 23.10
N GLU A 82 -19.09 16.00 22.98
CA GLU A 82 -19.78 15.06 22.08
C GLU A 82 -19.52 15.42 20.63
N THR A 83 -19.57 16.71 20.30
CA THR A 83 -19.24 17.19 18.95
C THR A 83 -17.78 16.91 18.61
N ALA A 84 -16.84 17.16 19.52
CA ALA A 84 -15.44 16.87 19.34
C ALA A 84 -15.20 15.37 19.04
N VAL A 85 -15.77 14.48 19.83
CA VAL A 85 -15.67 13.02 19.61
C VAL A 85 -16.27 12.61 18.28
N SER A 86 -17.40 13.18 17.88
CA SER A 86 -18.03 12.87 16.59
C SER A 86 -17.18 13.31 15.39
N VAL A 87 -16.58 14.50 15.47
CA VAL A 87 -15.65 15.04 14.47
C VAL A 87 -14.44 14.14 14.34
N VAL A 88 -13.78 13.79 15.45
CA VAL A 88 -12.60 12.90 15.43
C VAL A 88 -12.90 11.54 14.81
N ARG A 89 -14.04 10.92 15.16
CA ARG A 89 -14.46 9.65 14.55
C ARG A 89 -14.68 9.76 13.06
N ARG A 90 -15.26 10.87 12.59
CA ARG A 90 -15.43 11.12 11.16
C ARG A 90 -14.08 11.25 10.47
N LEU A 91 -13.19 12.09 11.02
CA LEU A 91 -11.85 12.33 10.47
C LEU A 91 -11.03 11.05 10.41
N GLN A 92 -11.05 10.23 11.45
CA GLN A 92 -10.37 8.93 11.46
C GLN A 92 -10.90 7.98 10.37
N LYS A 93 -12.23 7.93 10.21
CA LYS A 93 -12.85 7.09 9.19
C LYS A 93 -12.47 7.52 7.79
N GLU A 94 -12.47 8.82 7.51
CA GLU A 94 -12.12 9.38 6.21
C GLU A 94 -10.63 9.23 5.91
N SER A 95 -9.76 9.54 6.86
CA SER A 95 -8.32 9.33 6.75
C SER A 95 -7.96 7.85 6.54
N GLY A 96 -8.57 6.96 7.34
CA GLY A 96 -8.40 5.52 7.17
C GLY A 96 -8.84 5.04 5.78
N HIS A 97 -9.97 5.52 5.28
CA HIS A 97 -10.44 5.19 3.94
C HIS A 97 -9.48 5.65 2.84
N LEU A 98 -8.97 6.89 2.93
CA LEU A 98 -7.98 7.41 1.97
C LEU A 98 -6.68 6.60 2.00
N ALA A 99 -6.22 6.20 3.20
CA ALA A 99 -5.03 5.36 3.36
C ALA A 99 -5.22 3.97 2.74
N ASP A 100 -6.37 3.33 2.96
CA ASP A 100 -6.71 2.01 2.40
C ASP A 100 -6.78 2.04 0.89
N VAL A 101 -7.43 3.06 0.31
CA VAL A 101 -7.50 3.26 -1.15
C VAL A 101 -6.11 3.44 -1.73
N ARG A 102 -5.28 4.27 -1.09
CA ARG A 102 -3.90 4.51 -1.52
C ARG A 102 -3.06 3.24 -1.50
N GLN A 103 -3.20 2.43 -0.46
CA GLN A 103 -2.47 1.17 -0.34
C GLN A 103 -2.87 0.19 -1.45
N LYS A 104 -4.17 0.06 -1.73
CA LYS A 104 -4.68 -0.79 -2.82
C LYS A 104 -4.15 -0.33 -4.18
N LEU A 105 -4.23 0.97 -4.47
CA LEU A 105 -3.74 1.53 -5.73
C LEU A 105 -2.22 1.36 -5.88
N LYS A 106 -1.44 1.49 -4.81
CA LYS A 106 0.01 1.23 -4.84
C LYS A 106 0.34 -0.23 -5.12
N ALA A 107 -0.39 -1.17 -4.51
CA ALA A 107 -0.21 -2.60 -4.76
C ALA A 107 -0.55 -2.94 -6.23
N GLU A 108 -1.71 -2.47 -6.74
CA GLU A 108 -2.12 -2.66 -8.13
C GLU A 108 -1.11 -2.02 -9.10
N HIS A 109 -0.56 -0.84 -8.76
CA HIS A 109 0.48 -0.18 -9.56
C HIS A 109 1.76 -1.02 -9.67
N ALA A 110 2.20 -1.62 -8.57
CA ALA A 110 3.40 -2.47 -8.56
C ALA A 110 3.21 -3.72 -9.43
N GLU A 111 2.07 -4.42 -9.29
CA GLU A 111 1.72 -5.58 -10.12
C GLU A 111 1.62 -5.21 -11.60
N MET A 112 1.06 -4.03 -11.90
CA MET A 112 0.94 -3.53 -13.26
C MET A 112 2.31 -3.24 -13.89
N LEU A 113 3.23 -2.63 -13.14
CA LEU A 113 4.59 -2.38 -13.63
C LEU A 113 5.33 -3.68 -13.94
N ASP A 114 5.17 -4.70 -13.14
CA ASP A 114 5.80 -6.00 -13.39
C ASP A 114 5.16 -6.70 -14.60
N SER A 115 3.84 -6.61 -14.76
CA SER A 115 3.14 -7.10 -15.94
C SER A 115 3.61 -6.41 -17.24
N LEU A 116 3.79 -5.09 -17.19
CA LEU A 116 4.32 -4.32 -18.32
C LEU A 116 5.75 -4.72 -18.68
N LYS A 117 6.62 -4.98 -17.69
CA LYS A 117 7.99 -5.47 -17.92
C LYS A 117 8.00 -6.84 -18.62
N ILE A 118 7.09 -7.73 -18.18
CA ILE A 118 6.98 -9.08 -18.73
C ILE A 118 6.54 -9.05 -20.20
N ILE A 119 5.50 -8.28 -20.56
CA ILE A 119 4.90 -8.30 -21.89
C ILE A 119 5.63 -7.43 -22.90
N ARG A 120 6.27 -6.35 -22.46
CA ARG A 120 6.95 -5.36 -23.32
C ARG A 120 7.88 -5.97 -24.37
N PRO A 121 8.75 -6.94 -24.06
CA PRO A 121 9.67 -7.51 -25.03
C PRO A 121 8.99 -8.27 -26.16
N PHE A 122 7.73 -8.68 -25.98
CA PHE A 122 7.00 -9.54 -26.91
C PHE A 122 5.99 -8.79 -27.81
N GLN A 123 5.94 -7.46 -27.74
CA GLN A 123 4.97 -6.63 -28.50
C GLN A 123 5.00 -6.85 -30.02
N ASN A 124 6.14 -7.28 -30.59
CA ASN A 124 6.26 -7.56 -32.01
C ASN A 124 5.82 -8.98 -32.38
N LEU A 125 5.32 -9.76 -31.44
CA LEU A 125 4.71 -11.04 -31.70
C LEU A 125 3.29 -10.81 -32.24
N ASN A 126 3.08 -11.13 -33.53
CA ASN A 126 1.81 -10.91 -34.22
C ASN A 126 0.83 -12.09 -34.06
N TYR A 127 1.03 -12.94 -33.08
CA TYR A 127 0.17 -14.08 -32.77
C TYR A 127 -0.59 -13.81 -31.46
N ASP A 128 -1.79 -14.38 -31.39
CA ASP A 128 -2.58 -14.34 -30.19
C ASP A 128 -1.89 -15.14 -29.07
N ILE A 129 -1.63 -14.50 -27.95
CA ILE A 129 -0.99 -15.14 -26.80
C ILE A 129 -1.87 -16.27 -26.26
N SER A 130 -3.18 -16.07 -26.22
CA SER A 130 -4.11 -17.06 -25.70
C SER A 130 -4.14 -18.33 -26.58
N GLU A 131 -3.97 -18.19 -27.88
CA GLU A 131 -3.83 -19.34 -28.78
C GLU A 131 -2.53 -20.11 -28.52
N ILE A 132 -1.42 -19.40 -28.34
CA ILE A 132 -0.11 -20.01 -28.00
C ILE A 132 -0.20 -20.77 -26.68
N LEU A 133 -0.79 -20.17 -25.67
CA LEU A 133 -0.93 -20.75 -24.33
C LEU A 133 -1.78 -22.04 -24.34
N ASN A 134 -2.70 -22.18 -25.29
CA ASN A 134 -3.61 -23.32 -25.44
C ASN A 134 -3.13 -24.42 -26.40
N PHE A 135 -1.91 -24.37 -26.92
CA PHE A 135 -1.39 -25.41 -27.80
C PHE A 135 -1.33 -26.78 -27.10
N SER A 136 -1.99 -27.79 -27.69
CA SER A 136 -2.07 -29.15 -27.14
C SER A 136 -0.89 -30.05 -27.51
N TYR A 137 -0.32 -29.89 -28.72
CA TYR A 137 0.72 -30.77 -29.28
C TYR A 137 2.08 -30.10 -29.40
N ILE A 138 2.15 -28.81 -29.17
CA ILE A 138 3.36 -28.00 -29.26
C ILE A 138 3.64 -27.43 -27.87
N HIS A 139 4.87 -27.59 -27.39
CA HIS A 139 5.37 -26.85 -26.24
C HIS A 139 5.98 -25.54 -26.71
N TYR A 140 5.81 -24.51 -25.90
CA TYR A 140 6.39 -23.19 -26.13
C TYR A 140 7.07 -22.69 -24.87
N ARG A 141 8.03 -21.81 -25.04
CA ARG A 141 8.59 -21.03 -23.93
C ARG A 141 8.93 -19.64 -24.40
N PHE A 142 8.37 -18.66 -23.70
CA PHE A 142 8.79 -17.28 -23.78
C PHE A 142 10.07 -17.08 -22.97
N GLY A 143 10.97 -16.24 -23.44
CA GLY A 143 12.19 -15.99 -22.69
C GLY A 143 13.17 -15.09 -23.41
N ARG A 144 14.38 -15.07 -22.87
CA ARG A 144 15.50 -14.30 -23.42
C ARG A 144 16.76 -15.16 -23.47
N ILE A 145 17.64 -14.79 -24.37
CA ILE A 145 18.96 -15.41 -24.53
C ILE A 145 19.98 -14.32 -24.82
N GLU A 146 21.19 -14.46 -24.29
CA GLU A 146 22.26 -13.52 -24.62
C GLU A 146 22.63 -13.61 -26.11
N LYS A 147 22.81 -12.46 -26.76
CA LYS A 147 23.15 -12.36 -28.18
C LYS A 147 24.36 -13.20 -28.59
N GLN A 148 25.39 -13.22 -27.75
CA GLN A 148 26.62 -13.96 -28.02
C GLN A 148 26.38 -15.48 -28.13
N TYR A 149 25.46 -16.04 -27.35
CA TYR A 149 25.11 -17.46 -27.43
C TYR A 149 24.20 -17.72 -28.62
N PHE A 150 23.19 -16.89 -28.82
CA PHE A 150 22.26 -17.04 -29.92
C PHE A 150 22.96 -17.06 -31.29
N GLN A 151 23.87 -16.10 -31.55
CA GLN A 151 24.61 -16.01 -32.80
C GLN A 151 25.45 -17.25 -33.10
N LYS A 152 26.01 -17.91 -32.08
CA LYS A 152 26.80 -19.13 -32.23
C LYS A 152 25.94 -20.36 -32.58
N PHE A 153 24.72 -20.41 -32.08
CA PHE A 153 23.85 -21.57 -32.13
C PHE A 153 22.68 -21.43 -33.11
N GLU A 154 22.44 -20.26 -33.67
CA GLU A 154 21.31 -20.01 -34.57
C GLU A 154 21.26 -21.00 -35.69
N LYS A 155 22.37 -21.22 -36.40
CA LYS A 155 22.47 -22.19 -37.48
C LYS A 155 22.26 -23.62 -36.97
N TYR A 156 22.86 -23.99 -35.86
CA TYR A 156 22.72 -25.31 -35.25
C TYR A 156 21.27 -25.61 -34.85
N ILE A 157 20.55 -24.65 -34.32
CA ILE A 157 19.16 -24.78 -33.91
C ILE A 157 18.32 -25.17 -35.14
N TYR A 158 18.43 -24.44 -36.23
CA TYR A 158 17.62 -24.67 -37.43
C TYR A 158 18.04 -25.90 -38.24
N ASP A 159 19.30 -26.27 -38.23
CA ASP A 159 19.79 -27.42 -39.00
C ASP A 159 19.59 -28.76 -38.26
N THR A 160 19.47 -28.78 -36.94
CA THR A 160 19.59 -30.01 -36.14
C THR A 160 18.37 -30.30 -35.27
N LEU A 161 17.55 -29.30 -34.99
CA LEU A 161 16.42 -29.41 -34.05
C LEU A 161 15.09 -29.08 -34.73
N ASP A 162 14.08 -29.88 -34.43
CA ASP A 162 12.68 -29.55 -34.80
C ASP A 162 12.15 -28.49 -33.85
N THR A 163 12.57 -27.27 -34.05
CA THR A 163 12.14 -26.13 -33.23
C THR A 163 12.03 -24.87 -34.08
N LEU A 164 11.13 -24.00 -33.71
CA LEU A 164 10.98 -22.68 -34.30
C LEU A 164 11.22 -21.64 -33.22
N PHE A 165 12.18 -20.77 -33.42
CA PHE A 165 12.40 -19.59 -32.54
C PHE A 165 11.89 -18.34 -33.27
N ILE A 166 10.95 -17.63 -32.62
CA ILE A 166 10.45 -16.35 -33.13
C ILE A 166 11.06 -15.26 -32.28
N LYS A 167 11.95 -14.47 -32.88
CA LYS A 167 12.52 -13.28 -32.26
C LYS A 167 11.44 -12.19 -32.19
N CYS A 168 11.18 -11.66 -31.00
CA CYS A 168 10.21 -10.60 -30.76
C CYS A 168 10.89 -9.21 -30.62
N SER A 169 11.96 -9.15 -29.88
CA SER A 169 12.76 -7.92 -29.71
C SER A 169 14.19 -8.25 -29.29
N ASP A 170 15.04 -7.24 -29.27
CA ASP A 170 16.37 -7.35 -28.69
C ASP A 170 16.81 -6.01 -28.06
N ASN A 171 17.72 -6.10 -27.12
CA ASN A 171 18.46 -4.97 -26.55
C ASN A 171 19.96 -5.19 -26.77
N GLU A 172 20.82 -4.42 -26.08
CA GLU A 172 22.28 -4.54 -26.25
C GLU A 172 22.79 -5.94 -25.92
N GLN A 173 22.25 -6.61 -24.92
CA GLN A 173 22.74 -7.87 -24.37
C GLN A 173 21.90 -9.07 -24.75
N TYR A 174 20.56 -8.93 -24.80
CA TYR A 174 19.63 -10.06 -24.94
C TYR A 174 18.80 -9.99 -26.22
N ILE A 175 18.41 -11.18 -26.70
CA ILE A 175 17.35 -11.40 -27.67
C ILE A 175 16.15 -11.98 -26.90
N TYR A 176 14.99 -11.39 -27.06
CA TYR A 176 13.73 -11.86 -26.51
C TYR A 176 12.92 -12.56 -27.58
N GLY A 177 12.34 -13.68 -27.26
CA GLY A 177 11.53 -14.43 -28.20
C GLY A 177 10.77 -15.57 -27.56
N VAL A 178 10.08 -16.30 -28.41
CA VAL A 178 9.37 -17.51 -28.03
C VAL A 178 9.85 -18.64 -28.92
N TYR A 179 10.14 -19.79 -28.34
CA TYR A 179 10.39 -20.99 -29.15
C TYR A 179 9.27 -22.00 -28.99
N PHE A 180 9.07 -22.73 -30.08
CA PHE A 180 8.06 -23.76 -30.22
C PHE A 180 8.74 -25.08 -30.53
N VAL A 181 8.23 -26.17 -29.97
CA VAL A 181 8.78 -27.51 -30.14
C VAL A 181 7.67 -28.56 -30.08
N PRO A 182 7.67 -29.60 -30.95
CA PRO A 182 6.76 -30.72 -30.83
C PRO A 182 6.89 -31.40 -29.46
N LYS A 183 5.77 -31.77 -28.84
CA LYS A 183 5.72 -32.32 -27.49
C LYS A 183 6.67 -33.50 -27.26
N HIS A 184 6.82 -34.36 -28.26
CA HIS A 184 7.68 -35.55 -28.18
C HIS A 184 9.19 -35.23 -28.17
N GLN A 185 9.60 -34.01 -28.59
CA GLN A 185 10.99 -33.57 -28.58
C GLN A 185 11.28 -32.52 -27.53
N ALA A 186 10.28 -32.12 -26.78
CA ALA A 186 10.37 -31.00 -25.82
C ALA A 186 11.55 -31.13 -24.85
N HIS A 187 11.77 -32.30 -24.29
CA HIS A 187 12.86 -32.53 -23.32
C HIS A 187 14.24 -32.26 -23.92
N LYS A 188 14.50 -32.79 -25.12
CA LYS A 188 15.78 -32.60 -25.82
C LYS A 188 16.01 -31.14 -26.18
N VAL A 189 15.01 -30.50 -26.75
CA VAL A 189 15.10 -29.09 -27.18
C VAL A 189 15.24 -28.15 -25.98
N HIS A 190 14.48 -28.37 -24.90
CA HIS A 190 14.63 -27.60 -23.71
C HIS A 190 16.03 -27.68 -23.09
N ALA A 191 16.65 -28.87 -23.10
CA ALA A 191 18.03 -29.04 -22.61
C ALA A 191 19.03 -28.24 -23.46
N VAL A 192 18.86 -28.21 -24.78
CA VAL A 192 19.70 -27.42 -25.69
C VAL A 192 19.54 -25.92 -25.42
N TYR A 193 18.31 -25.39 -25.35
CA TYR A 193 18.09 -23.99 -25.04
C TYR A 193 18.63 -23.61 -23.66
N SER A 194 18.50 -24.51 -22.67
CA SER A 194 19.07 -24.28 -21.34
C SER A 194 20.61 -24.23 -21.38
N SER A 195 21.27 -25.04 -22.20
CA SER A 195 22.74 -25.01 -22.37
C SER A 195 23.23 -23.72 -23.04
N MET A 196 22.35 -23.02 -23.75
CA MET A 196 22.61 -21.71 -24.34
C MET A 196 22.26 -20.54 -23.41
N HIS A 197 22.01 -20.81 -22.14
CA HIS A 197 21.58 -19.83 -21.15
C HIS A 197 20.26 -19.12 -21.50
N PHE A 198 19.31 -19.88 -22.09
CA PHE A 198 17.96 -19.38 -22.31
C PHE A 198 17.26 -19.23 -20.94
N GLU A 199 16.87 -18.02 -20.62
CA GLU A 199 16.12 -17.69 -19.42
C GLU A 199 14.63 -17.60 -19.75
N GLN A 200 13.84 -18.49 -19.16
CA GLN A 200 12.39 -18.50 -19.36
C GLN A 200 11.74 -17.30 -18.66
N ILE A 201 10.82 -16.65 -19.37
CA ILE A 201 9.94 -15.59 -18.84
C ILE A 201 8.53 -16.16 -18.81
N PHE A 202 7.92 -16.20 -17.65
CA PHE A 202 6.54 -16.68 -17.49
C PHE A 202 5.57 -15.57 -17.87
N VAL A 203 4.81 -15.79 -18.93
CA VAL A 203 3.72 -14.91 -19.36
C VAL A 203 2.45 -15.42 -18.72
N PRO A 204 1.74 -14.61 -17.90
CA PRO A 204 0.50 -15.01 -17.26
C PRO A 204 -0.62 -15.36 -18.25
N ASP A 205 -1.46 -16.33 -17.89
CA ASP A 205 -2.57 -16.83 -18.71
C ASP A 205 -3.75 -15.83 -18.85
N CYS A 206 -3.69 -14.72 -18.12
CA CYS A 206 -4.74 -13.70 -18.15
C CYS A 206 -4.71 -12.80 -19.40
N TYR A 207 -3.66 -12.89 -20.22
CA TYR A 207 -3.57 -12.08 -21.42
C TYR A 207 -4.37 -12.69 -22.57
N THR A 208 -5.19 -11.85 -23.21
CA THR A 208 -5.99 -12.20 -24.40
C THR A 208 -5.62 -11.28 -25.56
N GLY A 209 -5.61 -11.84 -26.76
CA GLY A 209 -5.20 -11.13 -27.96
C GLY A 209 -3.69 -11.12 -28.17
N THR A 210 -3.22 -10.23 -29.00
CA THR A 210 -1.79 -10.06 -29.29
C THR A 210 -1.05 -9.42 -28.13
N ALA A 211 0.26 -9.62 -28.04
CA ALA A 211 1.10 -8.98 -27.03
C ALA A 211 1.02 -7.45 -27.07
N ARG A 212 0.82 -6.86 -28.24
CA ARG A 212 0.63 -5.42 -28.44
C ARG A 212 -0.68 -4.94 -27.84
N GLU A 213 -1.77 -5.68 -28.04
CA GLU A 213 -3.07 -5.33 -27.47
C GLU A 213 -3.05 -5.48 -25.95
N ALA A 214 -2.46 -6.55 -25.43
CA ALA A 214 -2.27 -6.76 -24.00
C ALA A 214 -1.45 -5.61 -23.38
N PHE A 215 -0.34 -5.23 -24.00
CA PHE A 215 0.49 -4.10 -23.56
C PHE A 215 -0.30 -2.79 -23.56
N SER A 216 -1.06 -2.51 -24.61
CA SER A 216 -1.86 -1.28 -24.71
C SER A 216 -2.92 -1.17 -23.61
N LYS A 217 -3.61 -2.28 -23.30
CA LYS A 217 -4.58 -2.36 -22.21
C LYS A 217 -3.91 -2.11 -20.84
N LEU A 218 -2.75 -2.73 -20.61
CA LEU A 218 -1.98 -2.55 -19.40
C LEU A 218 -1.48 -1.11 -19.25
N GLU A 219 -1.02 -0.49 -20.34
CA GLU A 219 -0.56 0.91 -20.33
C GLU A 219 -1.71 1.88 -20.04
N GLN A 220 -2.89 1.63 -20.60
CA GLN A 220 -4.08 2.43 -20.28
C GLN A 220 -4.44 2.28 -18.81
N ARG A 221 -4.48 1.04 -18.29
CA ARG A 221 -4.77 0.80 -16.87
C ARG A 221 -3.74 1.44 -15.95
N HIS A 222 -2.45 1.41 -16.32
CA HIS A 222 -1.39 2.11 -15.59
C HIS A 222 -1.65 3.62 -15.47
N LYS A 223 -2.09 4.26 -16.57
CA LYS A 223 -2.47 5.69 -16.56
C LYS A 223 -3.65 5.97 -15.63
N GLU A 224 -4.65 5.08 -15.63
CA GLU A 224 -5.82 5.21 -14.74
C GLU A 224 -5.42 5.10 -13.26
N ILE A 225 -4.56 4.13 -12.91
CA ILE A 225 -4.06 3.95 -11.55
C ILE A 225 -3.27 5.18 -11.11
N HIS A 226 -2.42 5.71 -11.99
CA HIS A 226 -1.63 6.91 -11.70
C HIS A 226 -2.53 8.11 -11.44
N ALA A 227 -3.54 8.32 -12.29
CA ALA A 227 -4.54 9.36 -12.08
C ALA A 227 -5.33 9.16 -10.77
N GLY A 228 -5.63 7.92 -10.40
CA GLY A 228 -6.25 7.57 -9.13
C GLY A 228 -5.38 7.90 -7.92
N LEU A 229 -4.08 7.63 -8.00
CA LEU A 229 -3.11 8.00 -6.96
C LEU A 229 -3.00 9.52 -6.80
N ASP A 230 -2.96 10.26 -7.90
CA ASP A 230 -2.92 11.73 -7.88
C ASP A 230 -4.21 12.33 -7.30
N ALA A 231 -5.37 11.77 -7.65
CA ALA A 231 -6.65 12.19 -7.08
C ALA A 231 -6.74 11.90 -5.58
N ASN A 232 -6.28 10.71 -5.14
CA ASN A 232 -6.23 10.35 -3.74
C ASN A 232 -5.26 11.25 -2.95
N GLN A 233 -4.11 11.62 -3.54
CA GLN A 233 -3.19 12.56 -2.91
C GLN A 233 -3.83 13.95 -2.75
N LYS A 234 -4.48 14.47 -3.79
CA LYS A 234 -5.20 15.76 -3.71
C LYS A 234 -6.32 15.74 -2.68
N ALA A 235 -7.07 14.64 -2.59
CA ALA A 235 -8.09 14.46 -1.55
C ALA A 235 -7.48 14.46 -0.15
N ALA A 236 -6.36 13.80 0.05
CA ALA A 236 -5.65 13.78 1.32
C ALA A 236 -5.11 15.18 1.69
N ASP A 237 -4.60 15.93 0.71
CA ASP A 237 -4.09 17.29 0.93
C ASP A 237 -5.23 18.29 1.24
N SER A 238 -6.38 18.17 0.56
CA SER A 238 -7.55 19.01 0.87
C SER A 238 -8.12 18.65 2.24
N PHE A 239 -8.16 17.38 2.59
CA PHE A 239 -8.59 16.91 3.90
C PHE A 239 -7.71 17.50 5.02
N ARG A 240 -6.39 17.49 4.86
CA ARG A 240 -5.47 18.15 5.81
C ARG A 240 -5.70 19.65 5.93
N SER A 241 -6.01 20.34 4.83
CA SER A 241 -6.29 21.79 4.86
C SER A 241 -7.61 22.14 5.56
N GLU A 242 -8.62 21.26 5.47
CA GLU A 242 -9.88 21.42 6.20
C GLU A 242 -9.72 21.14 7.70
N GLU A 243 -8.84 20.22 8.09
CA GLU A 243 -8.47 19.97 9.48
C GLU A 243 -7.88 21.21 10.17
N HIS A 244 -7.06 21.99 9.45
CA HIS A 244 -6.49 23.23 9.97
C HIS A 244 -7.52 24.36 10.15
N THR A 245 -8.70 24.25 9.57
CA THR A 245 -9.75 25.28 9.64
C THR A 245 -10.95 24.91 10.49
N SER A 246 -11.09 23.67 10.93
CA SER A 246 -12.18 23.12 11.74
C SER A 246 -11.84 23.03 13.20
#